data_9a03a76ba7e6d33b361a7c74edc90342
#
_entry.id   9a03a76ba7e6d33b361a7c74edc90342
#
_cell.length_a   1.000
_cell.length_b   1.000
_cell.length_c   1.000
_cell.angle_alpha   90.00
_cell.angle_beta   90.00
_cell.angle_gamma   90.00
#
_symmetry.space_group_name_H-M   'P 1'
#
loop_
_entity.id
_entity.type
_entity.pdbx_description
1 polymer ?
#
loop_
_entity_poly.entity_id
_entity_poly.type
_entity_poly.pdbx_seq_one_letter_code
_entity_poly.pdbx_strand_id
1 'polypeptide(L)'
;MKWNTHKIALMGVLTAGAIIIAILESFIPSIGIPGVKLGLANIVILIILYEIGIVEAIVVDLLRVFLVGLLRGTIVSMGFLMSLTGALMSLGIMILFYLLIKQMSIVANSVVGALFHVFGQIIIAIIFLGSAYVLFYLPIIAVSAIITGVLVGIVAQLVIRTGVIKKQKEKYKF
;
A
#
# COMPACT_ATOMS: atom_id res chain seq x y z
N MET A 1 21.46 -2.99 11.01
CA MET A 1 20.90 -2.52 9.72
C MET A 1 21.81 -1.42 9.18
N LYS A 2 22.51 -1.64 8.06
CA LYS A 2 23.41 -0.62 7.49
C LYS A 2 22.68 0.06 6.32
N TRP A 3 22.43 1.34 6.45
CA TRP A 3 21.93 2.18 5.34
C TRP A 3 23.14 2.69 4.57
N ASN A 4 23.33 2.22 3.35
CA ASN A 4 24.33 2.78 2.45
C ASN A 4 23.67 3.69 1.41
N THR A 5 24.46 4.53 0.75
CA THR A 5 23.98 5.52 -0.23
C THR A 5 23.14 4.88 -1.35
N HIS A 6 23.52 3.69 -1.82
CA HIS A 6 22.80 2.99 -2.89
C HIS A 6 21.41 2.51 -2.43
N LYS A 7 21.31 2.02 -1.19
CA LYS A 7 20.03 1.63 -0.59
C LYS A 7 19.10 2.83 -0.46
N ILE A 8 19.62 3.95 0.04
CA ILE A 8 18.85 5.19 0.18
C ILE A 8 18.36 5.68 -1.19
N ALA A 9 19.23 5.67 -2.21
CA ALA A 9 18.86 6.05 -3.57
C ALA A 9 17.75 5.14 -4.14
N LEU A 10 17.87 3.81 -3.98
CA LEU A 10 16.85 2.86 -4.40
C LEU A 10 15.50 3.10 -3.68
N MET A 11 15.55 3.33 -2.37
CA MET A 11 14.35 3.65 -1.58
C MET A 11 13.70 4.96 -2.05
N GLY A 12 14.50 5.97 -2.41
CA GLY A 12 14.02 7.23 -2.97
C GLY A 12 13.28 7.02 -4.29
N VAL A 13 13.84 6.22 -5.20
CA VAL A 13 13.20 5.89 -6.49
C VAL A 13 11.89 5.12 -6.28
N LEU A 14 11.90 4.13 -5.39
CA LEU A 14 10.70 3.33 -5.07
C LEU A 14 9.62 4.21 -4.42
N THR A 15 10.02 5.12 -3.52
CA THR A 15 9.09 6.08 -2.90
C THR A 15 8.47 7.00 -3.95
N ALA A 16 9.27 7.53 -4.87
CA ALA A 16 8.78 8.37 -5.97
C ALA A 16 7.76 7.60 -6.84
N GLY A 17 8.07 6.36 -7.20
CA GLY A 17 7.14 5.48 -7.92
C GLY A 17 5.82 5.27 -7.17
N ALA A 18 5.89 5.00 -5.87
CA ALA A 18 4.71 4.84 -5.02
C ALA A 18 3.86 6.11 -4.94
N ILE A 19 4.50 7.29 -4.88
CA ILE A 19 3.82 8.59 -4.88
C ILE A 19 3.12 8.83 -6.22
N ILE A 20 3.78 8.57 -7.34
CA ILE A 20 3.20 8.74 -8.68
C ILE A 20 1.96 7.85 -8.82
N ILE A 21 2.06 6.57 -8.45
CA ILE A 21 0.92 5.65 -8.51
C ILE A 21 -0.22 6.15 -7.61
N ALA A 22 0.07 6.60 -6.39
CA ALA A 22 -0.95 7.11 -5.46
C ALA A 22 -1.62 8.39 -5.97
N ILE A 23 -0.89 9.27 -6.66
CA ILE A 23 -1.45 10.46 -7.29
C ILE A 23 -2.33 10.06 -8.48
N LEU A 24 -1.86 9.17 -9.36
CA LEU A 24 -2.65 8.66 -10.48
C LEU A 24 -3.94 7.97 -10.01
N GLU A 25 -3.84 7.14 -8.97
CA GLU A 25 -5.01 6.53 -8.34
C GLU A 25 -6.04 7.55 -7.85
N SER A 26 -5.58 8.72 -7.41
CA SER A 26 -6.48 9.75 -6.91
C SER A 26 -7.35 10.42 -7.98
N PHE A 27 -7.05 10.24 -9.27
CA PHE A 27 -7.90 10.66 -10.39
C PHE A 27 -8.95 9.62 -10.76
N ILE A 28 -8.84 8.40 -10.24
CA ILE A 28 -9.86 7.36 -10.45
C ILE A 28 -11.06 7.70 -9.55
N PRO A 29 -12.28 7.79 -10.13
CA PRO A 29 -13.48 8.02 -9.33
C PRO A 29 -13.66 6.96 -8.25
N SER A 30 -13.95 7.40 -7.03
CA SER A 30 -14.19 6.49 -5.91
C SER A 30 -15.52 5.76 -6.08
N ILE A 31 -15.52 4.46 -5.79
CA ILE A 31 -16.72 3.62 -5.87
C ILE A 31 -17.50 3.76 -4.54
N GLY A 32 -18.63 4.46 -4.60
CA GLY A 32 -19.61 4.55 -3.52
C GLY A 32 -19.29 5.57 -2.43
N ILE A 33 -18.09 5.64 -1.90
CA ILE A 33 -17.70 6.56 -0.82
C ILE A 33 -16.58 7.48 -1.30
N PRO A 34 -16.77 8.82 -1.25
CA PRO A 34 -15.71 9.76 -1.64
C PRO A 34 -14.45 9.57 -0.81
N GLY A 35 -13.30 9.46 -1.49
CA GLY A 35 -11.99 9.32 -0.85
C GLY A 35 -11.53 7.88 -0.63
N VAL A 36 -12.36 6.87 -0.84
CA VAL A 36 -11.94 5.46 -0.84
C VAL A 36 -11.02 5.20 -2.03
N LYS A 37 -9.88 4.57 -1.75
CA LYS A 37 -8.85 4.24 -2.75
C LYS A 37 -8.70 2.72 -2.86
N LEU A 38 -8.34 2.27 -4.05
CA LEU A 38 -8.16 0.84 -4.35
C LEU A 38 -6.85 0.27 -3.80
N GLY A 39 -5.89 1.13 -3.47
CA GLY A 39 -4.59 0.74 -2.91
C GLY A 39 -3.58 0.29 -3.96
N LEU A 40 -3.62 0.83 -5.18
CA LEU A 40 -2.68 0.49 -6.26
C LEU A 40 -1.22 0.76 -5.86
N ALA A 41 -0.96 1.78 -5.07
CA ALA A 41 0.38 2.09 -4.58
C ALA A 41 0.98 0.99 -3.67
N ASN A 42 0.17 0.04 -3.17
CA ASN A 42 0.65 -1.11 -2.42
C ASN A 42 1.49 -2.08 -3.28
N ILE A 43 1.47 -1.96 -4.62
CA ILE A 43 2.41 -2.69 -5.50
C ILE A 43 3.85 -2.47 -5.02
N VAL A 44 4.24 -1.21 -4.84
CA VAL A 44 5.62 -0.86 -4.44
C VAL A 44 5.92 -1.35 -3.03
N ILE A 45 4.96 -1.23 -2.11
CA ILE A 45 5.12 -1.68 -0.73
C ILE A 45 5.31 -3.19 -0.64
N LEU A 46 4.55 -3.97 -1.41
CA LEU A 46 4.74 -5.42 -1.53
C LEU A 46 6.13 -5.78 -2.05
N ILE A 47 6.58 -5.12 -3.12
CA ILE A 47 7.91 -5.35 -3.69
C ILE A 47 9.00 -5.08 -2.63
N ILE A 48 8.89 -3.98 -1.89
CA ILE A 48 9.85 -3.64 -0.84
C ILE A 48 9.80 -4.67 0.29
N LEU A 49 8.61 -5.07 0.73
CA LEU A 49 8.43 -6.04 1.81
C LEU A 49 9.12 -7.38 1.49
N TYR A 50 8.96 -7.88 0.27
CA TYR A 50 9.50 -9.17 -0.14
C TYR A 50 10.97 -9.15 -0.58
N GLU A 51 11.45 -8.04 -1.18
CA GLU A 51 12.80 -7.96 -1.74
C GLU A 51 13.79 -7.24 -0.83
N ILE A 52 13.35 -6.27 -0.04
CA ILE A 52 14.25 -5.42 0.75
C ILE A 52 14.10 -5.71 2.24
N GLY A 53 12.91 -5.48 2.80
CA GLY A 53 12.64 -5.77 4.20
C GLY A 53 11.45 -5.00 4.77
N ILE A 54 11.08 -5.39 6.00
CA ILE A 54 9.90 -4.87 6.72
C ILE A 54 10.08 -3.39 7.06
N VAL A 55 11.25 -3.00 7.59
CA VAL A 55 11.49 -1.63 8.05
C VAL A 55 11.43 -0.65 6.87
N GLU A 56 12.00 -1.05 5.74
CA GLU A 56 11.99 -0.28 4.51
C GLU A 56 10.56 -0.11 3.97
N ALA A 57 9.76 -1.17 4.02
CA ALA A 57 8.36 -1.11 3.64
C ALA A 57 7.56 -0.12 4.51
N ILE A 58 7.78 -0.14 5.84
CA ILE A 58 7.15 0.81 6.78
C ILE A 58 7.56 2.24 6.45
N VAL A 59 8.86 2.49 6.27
CA VAL A 59 9.37 3.84 5.99
C VAL A 59 8.79 4.39 4.68
N VAL A 60 8.81 3.60 3.59
CA VAL A 60 8.29 4.06 2.30
C VAL A 60 6.79 4.25 2.34
N ASP A 61 6.04 3.38 3.01
CA ASP A 61 4.59 3.49 3.08
C ASP A 61 4.15 4.77 3.83
N LEU A 62 4.79 5.06 4.96
CA LEU A 62 4.54 6.30 5.70
C LEU A 62 4.95 7.54 4.89
N LEU A 63 6.17 7.55 4.32
CA LEU A 63 6.64 8.66 3.49
C LEU A 63 5.69 8.91 2.31
N ARG A 64 5.23 7.86 1.63
CA ARG A 64 4.27 7.96 0.54
C ARG A 64 2.99 8.68 0.98
N VAL A 65 2.37 8.24 2.07
CA VAL A 65 1.10 8.81 2.54
C VAL A 65 1.28 10.29 2.91
N PHE A 66 2.34 10.62 3.68
CA PHE A 66 2.61 11.99 4.09
C PHE A 66 2.96 12.90 2.90
N LEU A 67 3.82 12.45 1.99
CA LEU A 67 4.24 13.26 0.85
C LEU A 67 3.08 13.47 -0.15
N VAL A 68 2.25 12.46 -0.39
CA VAL A 68 1.04 12.64 -1.22
C VAL A 68 0.06 13.62 -0.56
N GLY A 69 -0.14 13.51 0.75
CA GLY A 69 -0.97 14.45 1.51
C GLY A 69 -0.45 15.89 1.42
N LEU A 70 0.88 16.07 1.52
CA LEU A 70 1.53 17.36 1.42
C LEU A 70 1.42 17.95 -0.01
N LEU A 71 1.76 17.16 -1.03
CA LEU A 71 1.72 17.59 -2.43
C LEU A 71 0.32 17.97 -2.89
N ARG A 72 -0.71 17.34 -2.33
CA ARG A 72 -2.11 17.62 -2.65
C ARG A 72 -2.76 18.65 -1.73
N GLY A 73 -2.04 19.15 -0.71
CA GLY A 73 -2.60 20.04 0.29
C GLY A 73 -3.75 19.43 1.11
N THR A 74 -3.78 18.11 1.28
CA THR A 74 -4.88 17.36 1.91
C THR A 74 -4.54 16.83 3.29
N ILE A 75 -3.43 17.27 3.88
CA ILE A 75 -3.06 16.84 5.25
C ILE A 75 -4.21 17.16 6.21
N VAL A 76 -4.52 16.20 7.09
CA VAL A 76 -5.63 16.27 8.07
C VAL A 76 -7.03 16.19 7.43
N SER A 77 -7.17 16.13 6.12
CA SER A 77 -8.47 15.85 5.50
C SER A 77 -8.95 14.42 5.78
N MET A 78 -10.27 14.18 5.68
CA MET A 78 -10.84 12.83 5.74
C MET A 78 -10.11 11.85 4.80
N GLY A 79 -9.85 12.27 3.54
CA GLY A 79 -9.16 11.42 2.55
C GLY A 79 -7.71 11.10 2.91
N PHE A 80 -7.01 12.00 3.60
CA PHE A 80 -5.67 11.74 4.14
C PHE A 80 -5.73 10.71 5.26
N LEU A 81 -6.63 10.89 6.24
CA LEU A 81 -6.79 9.96 7.36
C LEU A 81 -7.25 8.57 6.90
N MET A 82 -8.15 8.50 5.92
CA MET A 82 -8.52 7.24 5.26
C MET A 82 -7.31 6.56 4.61
N SER A 83 -6.45 7.33 3.92
CA SER A 83 -5.24 6.80 3.30
C SER A 83 -4.23 6.31 4.33
N LEU A 84 -4.06 7.04 5.43
CA LEU A 84 -3.13 6.69 6.51
C LEU A 84 -3.57 5.42 7.23
N THR A 85 -4.81 5.37 7.69
CA THR A 85 -5.34 4.19 8.39
C THR A 85 -5.41 2.97 7.49
N GLY A 86 -5.83 3.14 6.24
CA GLY A 86 -5.82 2.08 5.24
C GLY A 86 -4.42 1.52 5.00
N ALA A 87 -3.42 2.38 4.84
CA ALA A 87 -2.02 2.00 4.66
C ALA A 87 -1.48 1.23 5.88
N LEU A 88 -1.69 1.77 7.08
CA LEU A 88 -1.24 1.13 8.32
C LEU A 88 -1.86 -0.25 8.55
N MET A 89 -3.17 -0.39 8.35
CA MET A 89 -3.86 -1.67 8.49
C MET A 89 -3.44 -2.67 7.42
N SER A 90 -3.32 -2.21 6.17
CA SER A 90 -2.86 -3.04 5.05
C SER A 90 -1.46 -3.56 5.30
N LEU A 91 -0.51 -2.67 5.58
CA LEU A 91 0.89 -3.04 5.81
C LEU A 91 1.03 -3.91 7.07
N GLY A 92 0.34 -3.56 8.15
CA GLY A 92 0.36 -4.34 9.40
C GLY A 92 -0.05 -5.79 9.18
N ILE A 93 -1.15 -6.03 8.48
CA ILE A 93 -1.63 -7.39 8.19
C ILE A 93 -0.70 -8.10 7.20
N MET A 94 -0.20 -7.41 6.17
CA MET A 94 0.74 -7.99 5.21
C MET A 94 2.03 -8.46 5.90
N ILE A 95 2.56 -7.68 6.83
CA ILE A 95 3.74 -8.06 7.64
C ILE A 95 3.41 -9.26 8.53
N LEU A 96 2.25 -9.24 9.19
CA LEU A 96 1.83 -10.35 10.06
C LEU A 96 1.78 -11.66 9.28
N PHE A 97 1.12 -11.68 8.13
CA PHE A 97 1.04 -12.88 7.30
C PHE A 97 2.38 -13.28 6.68
N TYR A 98 3.20 -12.31 6.28
CA TYR A 98 4.56 -12.55 5.81
C TYR A 98 5.43 -13.28 6.86
N LEU A 99 5.26 -12.94 8.15
CA LEU A 99 6.01 -13.55 9.24
C LEU A 99 5.44 -14.91 9.68
N LEU A 100 4.12 -15.04 9.72
CA LEU A 100 3.45 -16.23 10.26
C LEU A 100 3.28 -17.34 9.23
N ILE A 101 3.04 -16.99 7.97
CA ILE A 101 2.71 -17.97 6.92
C ILE A 101 3.79 -17.98 5.84
N LYS A 102 4.88 -18.71 6.09
CA LYS A 102 6.05 -18.77 5.20
C LYS A 102 5.75 -19.18 3.74
N GLN A 103 4.64 -19.89 3.50
CA GLN A 103 4.25 -20.38 2.17
C GLN A 103 3.16 -19.52 1.52
N MET A 104 2.77 -18.39 2.11
CA MET A 104 1.76 -17.51 1.54
C MET A 104 2.24 -16.89 0.23
N SER A 105 1.42 -17.00 -0.81
CA SER A 105 1.75 -16.37 -2.10
C SER A 105 1.69 -14.84 -1.99
N ILE A 106 2.51 -14.15 -2.79
CA ILE A 106 2.52 -12.68 -2.86
C ILE A 106 1.12 -12.17 -3.21
N VAL A 107 0.42 -12.85 -4.12
CA VAL A 107 -0.94 -12.49 -4.54
C VAL A 107 -1.93 -12.63 -3.37
N ALA A 108 -1.87 -13.72 -2.61
CA ALA A 108 -2.76 -13.90 -1.46
C ALA A 108 -2.49 -12.84 -0.38
N ASN A 109 -1.23 -12.53 -0.09
CA ASN A 109 -0.86 -11.47 0.84
C ASN A 109 -1.36 -10.08 0.37
N SER A 110 -1.27 -9.82 -0.94
CA SER A 110 -1.81 -8.60 -1.55
C SER A 110 -3.32 -8.46 -1.37
N VAL A 111 -4.08 -9.54 -1.59
CA VAL A 111 -5.55 -9.54 -1.44
C VAL A 111 -5.94 -9.25 0.01
N VAL A 112 -5.29 -9.91 0.96
CA VAL A 112 -5.54 -9.65 2.39
C VAL A 112 -5.19 -8.20 2.74
N GLY A 113 -4.06 -7.70 2.25
CA GLY A 113 -3.66 -6.30 2.42
C GLY A 113 -4.69 -5.33 1.85
N ALA A 114 -5.21 -5.58 0.64
CA ALA A 114 -6.23 -4.75 0.01
C ALA A 114 -7.54 -4.71 0.81
N LEU A 115 -8.00 -5.85 1.33
CA LEU A 115 -9.17 -5.92 2.19
C LEU A 115 -8.99 -5.09 3.47
N PHE A 116 -7.86 -5.25 4.16
CA PHE A 116 -7.58 -4.50 5.39
C PHE A 116 -7.35 -3.00 5.11
N HIS A 117 -6.84 -2.65 3.92
CA HIS A 117 -6.78 -1.27 3.49
C HIS A 117 -8.18 -0.63 3.45
N VAL A 118 -9.14 -1.29 2.84
CA VAL A 118 -10.54 -0.84 2.80
C VAL A 118 -11.15 -0.79 4.20
N PHE A 119 -10.90 -1.77 5.05
CA PHE A 119 -11.37 -1.74 6.44
C PHE A 119 -10.88 -0.49 7.17
N GLY A 120 -9.58 -0.15 7.05
CA GLY A 120 -9.02 1.07 7.65
C GLY A 120 -9.69 2.34 7.13
N GLN A 121 -9.99 2.41 5.84
CA GLN A 121 -10.70 3.55 5.25
C GLN A 121 -12.13 3.67 5.77
N ILE A 122 -12.87 2.56 5.86
CA ILE A 122 -14.24 2.55 6.33
C ILE A 122 -14.35 2.99 7.79
N ILE A 123 -13.41 2.60 8.65
CA ILE A 123 -13.38 3.07 10.05
C ILE A 123 -13.36 4.60 10.10
N ILE A 124 -12.49 5.24 9.33
CA ILE A 124 -12.42 6.70 9.28
C ILE A 124 -13.69 7.30 8.65
N ALA A 125 -14.24 6.66 7.61
CA ALA A 125 -15.47 7.13 6.98
C ALA A 125 -16.64 7.13 7.97
N ILE A 126 -16.79 6.08 8.80
CA ILE A 126 -17.82 6.01 9.84
C ILE A 126 -17.65 7.13 10.87
N ILE A 127 -16.41 7.37 11.32
CA ILE A 127 -16.11 8.41 12.32
C ILE A 127 -16.46 9.80 11.77
N PHE A 128 -16.06 10.10 10.53
CA PHE A 128 -16.28 11.42 9.95
C PHE A 128 -17.74 11.68 9.54
N LEU A 129 -18.43 10.67 9.04
CA LEU A 129 -19.81 10.79 8.59
C LEU A 129 -20.82 10.60 9.74
N GLY A 130 -20.37 10.14 10.91
CA GLY A 130 -21.22 9.87 12.07
C GLY A 130 -22.28 8.80 11.80
N SER A 131 -22.08 7.94 10.80
CA SER A 131 -23.11 7.02 10.32
C SER A 131 -22.56 5.64 9.98
N ALA A 132 -23.16 4.61 10.58
CA ALA A 132 -22.85 3.21 10.25
C ALA A 132 -23.42 2.76 8.89
N TYR A 133 -24.27 3.56 8.24
CA TYR A 133 -24.79 3.25 6.89
C TYR A 133 -23.69 3.10 5.84
N VAL A 134 -22.50 3.63 6.10
CA VAL A 134 -21.28 3.38 5.30
C VAL A 134 -21.00 1.88 5.11
N LEU A 135 -21.36 1.03 6.08
CA LEU A 135 -21.16 -0.43 6.01
C LEU A 135 -21.97 -1.09 4.88
N PHE A 136 -23.07 -0.49 4.41
CA PHE A 136 -23.79 -1.03 3.26
C PHE A 136 -22.97 -1.01 1.96
N TYR A 137 -21.96 -0.15 1.87
CA TYR A 137 -21.02 -0.13 0.73
C TYR A 137 -19.89 -1.15 0.84
N LEU A 138 -19.69 -1.74 2.05
CA LEU A 138 -18.61 -2.68 2.31
C LEU A 138 -18.57 -3.86 1.31
N PRO A 139 -19.68 -4.54 0.95
CA PRO A 139 -19.61 -5.67 0.04
C PRO A 139 -19.08 -5.29 -1.35
N ILE A 140 -19.54 -4.17 -1.92
CA ILE A 140 -19.11 -3.68 -3.24
C ILE A 140 -17.64 -3.29 -3.21
N ILE A 141 -17.22 -2.56 -2.17
CA ILE A 141 -15.84 -2.10 -2.04
C ILE A 141 -14.91 -3.28 -1.75
N ALA A 142 -15.35 -4.27 -0.97
CA ALA A 142 -14.57 -5.49 -0.70
C ALA A 142 -14.33 -6.32 -1.96
N VAL A 143 -15.35 -6.49 -2.81
CA VAL A 143 -15.19 -7.16 -4.12
C VAL A 143 -14.18 -6.41 -4.99
N SER A 144 -14.29 -5.09 -5.06
CA SER A 144 -13.33 -4.26 -5.79
C SER A 144 -11.91 -4.39 -5.21
N ALA A 145 -11.77 -4.44 -3.88
CA ALA A 145 -10.49 -4.64 -3.19
C ALA A 145 -9.88 -6.01 -3.49
N ILE A 146 -10.69 -7.07 -3.58
CA ILE A 146 -10.20 -8.41 -3.96
C ILE A 146 -9.64 -8.37 -5.39
N ILE A 147 -10.39 -7.80 -6.34
CA ILE A 147 -9.98 -7.71 -7.75
C ILE A 147 -8.67 -6.92 -7.85
N THR A 148 -8.61 -5.73 -7.24
CA THR A 148 -7.41 -4.90 -7.27
C THR A 148 -6.26 -5.56 -6.51
N GLY A 149 -6.51 -6.23 -5.39
CA GLY A 149 -5.51 -6.98 -4.63
C GLY A 149 -4.88 -8.11 -5.45
N VAL A 150 -5.67 -8.83 -6.26
CA VAL A 150 -5.15 -9.83 -7.20
C VAL A 150 -4.27 -9.17 -8.26
N LEU A 151 -4.73 -8.08 -8.89
CA LEU A 151 -3.95 -7.37 -9.91
C LEU A 151 -2.64 -6.81 -9.35
N VAL A 152 -2.69 -6.14 -8.21
CA VAL A 152 -1.54 -5.61 -7.48
C VAL A 152 -0.55 -6.74 -7.16
N GLY A 153 -1.05 -7.86 -6.65
CA GLY A 153 -0.24 -9.02 -6.30
C GLY A 153 0.44 -9.65 -7.51
N ILE A 154 -0.27 -9.79 -8.64
CA ILE A 154 0.30 -10.32 -9.89
C ILE A 154 1.41 -9.40 -10.40
N VAL A 155 1.16 -8.09 -10.47
CA VAL A 155 2.16 -7.12 -10.92
C VAL A 155 3.39 -7.13 -10.02
N ALA A 156 3.19 -7.09 -8.68
CA ALA A 156 4.29 -7.19 -7.73
C ALA A 156 5.10 -8.47 -7.91
N GLN A 157 4.43 -9.62 -8.08
CA GLN A 157 5.08 -10.90 -8.31
C GLN A 157 5.87 -10.94 -9.62
N LEU A 158 5.35 -10.35 -10.70
CA LEU A 158 6.06 -10.24 -11.97
C LEU A 158 7.33 -9.41 -11.81
N VAL A 159 7.26 -8.25 -11.14
CA VAL A 159 8.43 -7.41 -10.89
C VAL A 159 9.47 -8.14 -10.04
N ILE A 160 9.05 -8.83 -8.98
CA ILE A 160 9.94 -9.61 -8.10
C ILE A 160 10.65 -10.71 -8.91
N ARG A 161 9.93 -11.40 -9.80
CA ARG A 161 10.50 -12.45 -10.66
C ARG A 161 11.59 -11.95 -11.63
N THR A 162 11.58 -10.68 -12.02
CA THR A 162 12.68 -10.11 -12.85
C THR A 162 14.01 -10.07 -12.13
N GLY A 163 13.99 -10.12 -10.80
CA GLY A 163 15.19 -10.09 -9.95
C GLY A 163 15.98 -8.79 -10.02
N VAL A 164 15.40 -7.71 -10.56
CA VAL A 164 16.09 -6.41 -10.71
C VAL A 164 16.55 -5.88 -9.37
N ILE A 165 15.68 -5.89 -8.35
CA ILE A 165 16.01 -5.40 -7.01
C ILE A 165 17.02 -6.31 -6.34
N LYS A 166 16.86 -7.63 -6.46
CA LYS A 166 17.79 -8.61 -5.92
C LYS A 166 19.19 -8.41 -6.49
N LYS A 167 19.32 -8.19 -7.82
CA LYS A 167 20.60 -7.88 -8.47
C LYS A 167 21.23 -6.60 -7.94
N GLN A 168 20.44 -5.57 -7.67
CA GLN A 168 20.93 -4.33 -7.05
C GLN A 168 21.42 -4.56 -5.62
N LYS A 169 20.67 -5.32 -4.82
CA LYS A 169 21.03 -5.70 -3.47
C LYS A 169 22.36 -6.47 -3.42
N GLU A 170 22.54 -7.44 -4.32
CA GLU A 170 23.79 -8.20 -4.43
C GLU A 170 24.97 -7.33 -4.90
N LYS A 171 24.75 -6.48 -5.91
CA LYS A 171 25.78 -5.61 -6.47
C LYS A 171 26.33 -4.60 -5.45
N TYR A 172 25.45 -4.01 -4.65
CA TYR A 172 25.80 -2.93 -3.72
C TYR A 172 25.85 -3.38 -2.25
N LYS A 173 25.67 -4.66 -1.95
CA LYS A 173 25.80 -5.30 -0.63
C LYS A 173 25.03 -4.60 0.50
N PHE A 174 23.72 -4.32 0.30
CA PHE A 174 22.87 -3.73 1.35
C PHE A 174 21.72 -4.65 1.80
#